data_05cc294861fe280ac533de23f4230727
#
_entry.id   05cc294861fe280ac533de23f4230727
#
_cell.length_a   1.000
_cell.length_b   1.000
_cell.length_c   1.000
_cell.angle_alpha   90.00
_cell.angle_beta   90.00
_cell.angle_gamma   90.00
#
_symmetry.space_group_name_H-M   'P 1'
#
loop_
_entity.id
_entity.type
_entity.pdbx_description
1 polymer ?
#
loop_
_entity_poly.entity_id
_entity_poly.type
_entity_poly.pdbx_seq_one_letter_code
_entity_poly.pdbx_strand_id
1 'polypeptide(L)'
;MLFRSDNEKVKALVIGCEYLLSNSGRILICNKQIKNNKIENLPPVVIILARMDQFVSDLSEGMTKLKYKYKTKFPSNITTIVVKNKLNEDNFLTYGNSAKDIYLILSDD
;
A
#
# COMPACT_ATOMS: atom_id res chain seq x y z
N MET A 1 -10.46 -6.11 -0.80
CA MET A 1 -11.43 -6.56 -1.80
C MET A 1 -10.70 -7.01 -3.05
N LEU A 2 -11.10 -8.12 -3.61
CA LEU A 2 -10.43 -8.71 -4.77
C LEU A 2 -11.35 -8.71 -5.97
N PHE A 3 -10.86 -8.13 -7.06
CA PHE A 3 -11.60 -8.12 -8.33
C PHE A 3 -10.99 -9.10 -9.31
N ARG A 4 -11.82 -9.71 -10.11
CA ARG A 4 -11.40 -10.61 -11.19
C ARG A 4 -12.02 -10.20 -12.48
N SER A 5 -11.28 -10.36 -13.56
CA SER A 5 -11.88 -10.26 -14.87
C SER A 5 -12.63 -11.56 -15.19
N ASP A 6 -13.44 -11.50 -16.23
CA ASP A 6 -14.23 -12.65 -16.60
C ASP A 6 -13.37 -13.84 -17.00
N ASN A 7 -12.22 -13.59 -17.59
CA ASN A 7 -11.36 -14.68 -18.01
C ASN A 7 -10.36 -15.08 -16.92
N GLU A 8 -10.45 -14.46 -15.78
CA GLU A 8 -9.66 -14.78 -14.61
C GLU A 8 -8.16 -14.57 -14.76
N LYS A 9 -7.75 -13.89 -15.81
CA LYS A 9 -6.34 -13.66 -16.00
C LYS A 9 -5.87 -12.38 -15.36
N VAL A 10 -6.74 -11.40 -15.26
CA VAL A 10 -6.40 -10.12 -14.67
C VAL A 10 -7.10 -10.03 -13.33
N LYS A 11 -6.31 -9.76 -12.32
CA LYS A 11 -6.83 -9.61 -10.98
C LYS A 11 -6.32 -8.32 -10.41
N ALA A 12 -7.16 -7.68 -9.64
CA ALA A 12 -6.78 -6.46 -8.94
C ALA A 12 -7.21 -6.59 -7.50
N LEU A 13 -6.35 -6.13 -6.61
CA LEU A 13 -6.64 -6.10 -5.20
C LEU A 13 -6.88 -4.67 -4.79
N VAL A 14 -7.99 -4.42 -4.11
CA VAL A 14 -8.30 -3.09 -3.59
C VAL A 14 -8.22 -3.17 -2.09
N ILE A 15 -7.33 -2.38 -1.51
CA ILE A 15 -7.09 -2.38 -0.07
C ILE A 15 -6.99 -0.96 0.44
N GLY A 16 -7.14 -0.82 1.75
CA GLY A 16 -6.79 0.43 2.40
C GLY A 16 -5.33 0.46 2.78
N CYS A 17 -4.98 1.37 3.64
CA CYS A 17 -3.64 1.46 4.19
C CYS A 17 -3.73 1.98 5.61
N GLU A 18 -2.61 1.92 6.30
CA GLU A 18 -2.56 2.51 7.63
C GLU A 18 -2.20 3.98 7.55
N TYR A 19 -1.09 4.30 6.93
CA TYR A 19 -0.62 5.69 6.84
C TYR A 19 0.14 5.91 5.57
N LEU A 20 0.22 7.18 5.18
CA LEU A 20 1.01 7.62 4.03
C LEU A 20 2.17 8.43 4.58
N LEU A 21 3.38 8.07 4.17
CA LEU A 21 4.59 8.70 4.68
C LEU A 21 5.00 9.82 3.74
N SER A 22 4.80 11.06 4.16
CA SER A 22 4.99 12.18 3.25
C SER A 22 6.46 12.42 2.90
N ASN A 23 7.39 12.04 3.78
CA ASN A 23 8.79 12.30 3.51
C ASN A 23 9.36 11.39 2.41
N SER A 24 8.76 10.22 2.20
CA SER A 24 9.31 9.25 1.26
C SER A 24 8.35 8.86 0.17
N GLY A 25 7.06 9.19 0.32
CA GLY A 25 6.05 8.72 -0.62
C GLY A 25 5.69 7.27 -0.45
N ARG A 26 6.12 6.64 0.62
CA ARG A 26 5.80 5.24 0.86
C ARG A 26 4.47 5.11 1.57
N ILE A 27 3.88 3.93 1.43
CA ILE A 27 2.58 3.64 2.02
C ILE A 27 2.77 2.53 3.03
N LEU A 28 2.30 2.74 4.24
CA LEU A 28 2.44 1.79 5.34
C LEU A 28 1.21 0.90 5.41
N ILE A 29 1.43 -0.40 5.30
CA ILE A 29 0.36 -1.39 5.40
C ILE A 29 0.79 -2.48 6.37
N CYS A 30 -0.16 -3.32 6.75
CA CYS A 30 0.12 -4.42 7.66
C CYS A 30 -0.84 -5.56 7.39
N ASN A 31 -0.88 -6.53 8.29
CA ASN A 31 -1.76 -7.69 8.12
C ASN A 31 -3.23 -7.30 8.05
N LYS A 32 -3.60 -6.12 8.51
CA LYS A 32 -4.98 -5.68 8.39
C LYS A 32 -5.38 -5.48 6.93
N GLN A 33 -4.43 -5.19 6.06
CA GLN A 33 -4.69 -4.99 4.65
C GLN A 33 -4.36 -6.22 3.82
N ILE A 34 -3.22 -6.85 4.08
CA ILE A 34 -2.76 -7.95 3.22
C ILE A 34 -2.74 -9.29 3.92
N LYS A 35 -3.18 -9.33 5.18
CA LYS A 35 -3.22 -10.55 5.97
C LYS A 35 -1.83 -11.14 6.09
N ASN A 36 -1.66 -12.40 5.77
CA ASN A 36 -0.34 -13.05 5.88
C ASN A 36 0.38 -13.13 4.55
N ASN A 37 -0.13 -12.46 3.54
CA ASN A 37 0.49 -12.53 2.24
C ASN A 37 1.73 -11.64 2.17
N LYS A 38 2.66 -12.03 1.32
CA LYS A 38 3.78 -11.18 0.98
C LYS A 38 3.42 -10.33 -0.23
N ILE A 39 4.11 -9.20 -0.37
CA ILE A 39 3.82 -8.30 -1.48
C ILE A 39 3.93 -9.03 -2.81
N GLU A 40 4.94 -9.87 -2.97
CA GLU A 40 5.13 -10.53 -4.26
C GLU A 40 4.03 -11.53 -4.57
N ASN A 41 3.25 -11.93 -3.59
CA ASN A 41 2.15 -12.87 -3.81
C ASN A 41 0.82 -12.19 -4.06
N LEU A 42 0.78 -10.87 -4.06
CA LEU A 42 -0.43 -10.14 -4.36
C LEU A 42 -0.68 -10.12 -5.86
N PRO A 43 -1.91 -9.82 -6.28
CA PRO A 43 -2.20 -9.70 -7.70
C PRO A 43 -1.32 -8.65 -8.37
N PRO A 44 -1.20 -8.71 -9.69
CA PRO A 44 -0.34 -7.75 -10.39
C PRO A 44 -0.80 -6.31 -10.30
N VAL A 45 -2.06 -6.07 -10.01
CA VAL A 45 -2.59 -4.72 -9.85
C VAL A 45 -3.09 -4.56 -8.43
N VAL A 46 -2.58 -3.55 -7.75
CA VAL A 46 -3.00 -3.24 -6.38
C VAL A 46 -3.45 -1.80 -6.35
N ILE A 47 -4.67 -1.58 -5.88
CA ILE A 47 -5.25 -0.26 -5.76
C ILE A 47 -5.41 0.04 -4.29
N ILE A 48 -4.82 1.13 -3.86
CA ILE A 48 -4.83 1.52 -2.46
C ILE A 48 -5.73 2.73 -2.28
N LEU A 49 -6.70 2.59 -1.42
CA LEU A 49 -7.63 3.66 -1.11
C LEU A 49 -7.19 4.32 0.19
N ALA A 50 -7.00 5.61 0.17
CA ALA A 50 -6.52 6.34 1.32
C ALA A 50 -7.25 7.66 1.46
N ARG A 51 -7.20 8.21 2.66
CA ARG A 51 -7.76 9.53 2.93
C ARG A 51 -6.64 10.50 3.21
N MET A 52 -6.90 11.75 2.97
CA MET A 52 -5.90 12.78 3.19
C MET A 52 -5.47 12.85 4.65
N ASP A 53 -6.34 12.47 5.56
CA ASP A 53 -5.99 12.53 6.99
C ASP A 53 -5.09 11.38 7.44
N GLN A 54 -4.71 10.49 6.53
CA GLN A 54 -3.82 9.39 6.86
C GLN A 54 -2.35 9.73 6.66
N PHE A 55 -2.04 10.95 6.26
CA PHE A 55 -0.65 11.34 6.09
C PHE A 55 0.04 11.51 7.43
N VAL A 56 1.27 11.02 7.50
CA VAL A 56 2.18 11.27 8.60
C VAL A 56 3.50 11.72 7.99
N SER A 57 4.37 12.29 8.80
CA SER A 57 5.60 12.84 8.26
C SER A 57 6.60 11.77 7.88
N ASP A 58 6.70 10.72 8.69
CA ASP A 58 7.70 9.69 8.44
C ASP A 58 7.26 8.38 9.10
N LEU A 59 8.10 7.37 8.94
CA LEU A 59 7.80 6.05 9.47
C LEU A 59 7.70 6.05 10.99
N SER A 60 8.54 6.83 11.63
CA SER A 60 8.52 6.88 13.10
C SER A 60 7.16 7.36 13.61
N GLU A 61 6.64 8.41 13.01
CA GLU A 61 5.33 8.90 13.40
C GLU A 61 4.25 7.87 13.09
N GLY A 62 4.35 7.21 11.93
CA GLY A 62 3.39 6.20 11.57
C GLY A 62 3.38 5.05 12.56
N MET A 63 4.55 4.58 12.97
CA MET A 63 4.63 3.49 13.92
C MET A 63 4.09 3.89 15.28
N THR A 64 4.34 5.12 15.69
CA THR A 64 3.80 5.61 16.95
C THR A 64 2.27 5.60 16.92
N LYS A 65 1.70 6.06 15.82
CA LYS A 65 0.25 6.07 15.72
C LYS A 65 -0.32 4.66 15.65
N LEU A 66 0.40 3.73 15.03
CA LEU A 66 -0.05 2.34 15.03
C LEU A 66 -0.14 1.79 16.44
N LYS A 67 0.83 2.12 17.28
CA LYS A 67 0.81 1.64 18.66
C LYS A 67 -0.41 2.16 19.42
N TYR A 68 -0.79 3.39 19.19
CA TYR A 68 -1.98 3.91 19.82
C TYR A 68 -3.25 3.29 19.24
N LYS A 69 -3.26 3.07 17.94
CA LYS A 69 -4.44 2.54 17.28
C LYS A 69 -4.70 1.09 17.69
N TYR A 70 -3.65 0.30 17.83
CA TYR A 70 -3.78 -1.13 18.12
C TYR A 70 -3.15 -1.45 19.46
N LYS A 71 -3.69 -0.88 20.52
CA LYS A 71 -3.08 -0.98 21.84
C LYS A 71 -2.98 -2.40 22.37
N THR A 72 -3.99 -3.20 22.13
CA THR A 72 -4.06 -4.53 22.73
C THR A 72 -3.48 -5.59 21.81
N LYS A 73 -3.46 -5.34 20.53
CA LYS A 73 -2.97 -6.34 19.59
C LYS A 73 -2.29 -5.63 18.42
N PHE A 74 -1.00 -5.44 18.59
CA PHE A 74 -0.21 -4.76 17.59
C PHE A 74 -0.21 -5.57 16.28
N PRO A 75 -0.35 -4.91 15.13
CA PRO A 75 -0.41 -5.64 13.88
C PRO A 75 0.93 -6.28 13.52
N SER A 76 0.84 -7.28 12.68
CA SER A 76 2.00 -7.96 12.16
C SER A 76 2.13 -7.69 10.66
N ASN A 77 3.21 -8.22 10.09
CA ASN A 77 3.43 -8.11 8.65
C ASN A 77 3.44 -6.66 8.19
N ILE A 78 4.10 -5.82 8.98
CA ILE A 78 4.16 -4.38 8.70
C ILE A 78 5.16 -4.15 7.59
N THR A 79 4.75 -3.44 6.56
CA THR A 79 5.63 -3.19 5.44
C THR A 79 5.29 -1.86 4.81
N THR A 80 6.22 -1.33 4.03
CA THR A 80 5.97 -0.13 3.24
C THR A 80 6.12 -0.45 1.77
N ILE A 81 5.31 0.21 0.96
CA ILE A 81 5.34 0.02 -0.48
C ILE A 81 5.45 1.38 -1.15
N VAL A 82 5.94 1.35 -2.38
CA VAL A 82 6.17 2.57 -3.15
C VAL A 82 5.24 2.55 -4.34
N VAL A 83 4.56 3.68 -4.56
CA VAL A 83 3.72 3.86 -5.72
C VAL A 83 4.60 4.33 -6.86
N LYS A 84 4.48 3.68 -8.01
CA LYS A 84 5.25 4.08 -9.17
C LYS A 84 4.83 5.45 -9.64
N ASN A 85 5.80 6.23 -10.04
CA ASN A 85 5.54 7.53 -10.62
C ASN A 85 5.40 7.35 -12.12
N LYS A 86 4.17 7.44 -12.61
CA LYS A 86 3.91 7.19 -14.01
C LYS A 86 4.37 8.31 -14.92
N LEU A 87 4.72 9.44 -14.36
CA LEU A 87 5.23 10.53 -15.17
C LEU A 87 6.65 10.31 -15.62
N ASN A 88 7.33 9.34 -15.04
CA ASN A 88 8.73 9.05 -15.34
C ASN A 88 8.84 7.67 -15.95
N GLU A 89 8.33 7.52 -17.15
CA GLU A 89 8.37 6.22 -17.78
C GLU A 89 9.78 5.67 -17.94
N ASP A 90 10.72 6.55 -18.10
CA ASP A 90 12.09 6.11 -18.25
C ASP A 90 12.61 5.39 -17.02
N ASN A 91 11.98 5.63 -15.88
CA ASN A 91 12.48 5.11 -14.64
C ASN A 91 11.75 3.88 -14.16
N PHE A 92 10.67 3.53 -14.80
CA PHE A 92 9.88 2.42 -14.26
C PHE A 92 10.67 1.11 -14.30
N LEU A 93 11.62 1.01 -15.18
CA LEU A 93 12.43 -0.20 -15.29
C LEU A 93 13.41 -0.35 -14.15
N THR A 94 13.69 0.70 -13.43
CA THR A 94 14.61 0.63 -12.31
C THR A 94 14.01 -0.08 -11.11
N TYR A 95 12.74 -0.33 -11.13
CA TYR A 95 12.08 -1.06 -10.05
C TYR A 95 11.83 -2.48 -10.46
N GLY A 96 12.88 -3.15 -10.88
CA GLY A 96 12.76 -4.45 -11.47
C GLY A 96 12.13 -5.49 -10.59
N ASN A 97 12.23 -5.34 -9.30
CA ASN A 97 11.62 -6.29 -8.39
C ASN A 97 10.14 -6.05 -8.24
N SER A 98 9.63 -4.95 -8.76
CA SER A 98 8.24 -4.61 -8.59
C SER A 98 7.50 -4.88 -9.87
N ALA A 99 7.09 -6.11 -10.04
CA ALA A 99 6.28 -6.46 -11.20
C ALA A 99 4.86 -5.96 -11.07
N LYS A 100 4.53 -5.28 -9.98
CA LYS A 100 3.15 -4.91 -9.72
C LYS A 100 2.92 -3.45 -10.02
N ASP A 101 1.70 -3.17 -10.49
CA ASP A 101 1.24 -1.81 -10.68
C ASP A 101 0.45 -1.40 -9.44
N ILE A 102 0.95 -0.42 -8.75
CA ILE A 102 0.35 0.04 -7.51
C ILE A 102 -0.19 1.44 -7.73
N TYR A 103 -1.48 1.59 -7.53
CA TYR A 103 -2.17 2.85 -7.71
C TYR A 103 -2.66 3.35 -6.36
N LEU A 104 -2.58 4.64 -6.18
CA LEU A 104 -3.06 5.28 -4.96
C LEU A 104 -4.21 6.20 -5.32
N ILE A 105 -5.33 6.01 -4.67
CA ILE A 105 -6.49 6.87 -4.83
C ILE A 105 -6.75 7.57 -3.51
N LEU A 106 -6.67 8.88 -3.53
CA LEU A 106 -6.86 9.70 -2.35
C LEU A 106 -8.25 10.31 -2.36
N SER A 107 -8.88 10.31 -1.20
CA SER A 107 -10.15 10.99 -1.04
C SER A 107 -9.99 12.09 0.01
N ASP A 108 -10.89 13.05 -0.06
CA ASP A 108 -10.86 14.16 0.88
C ASP A 108 -11.45 13.82 2.22
N ASP A 109 -12.18 12.76 2.28
CA ASP A 109 -12.86 12.42 3.54
C ASP A 109 -11.96 11.68 4.50
#